data_0cfb88a9c8ccdf6c65c02b8b28adde7e
#
_entry.id   0cfb88a9c8ccdf6c65c02b8b28adde7e
#
_cell.length_a   1.000
_cell.length_b   1.000
_cell.length_c   1.000
_cell.angle_alpha   90.00
_cell.angle_beta   90.00
_cell.angle_gamma   90.00
#
_symmetry.space_group_name_H-M   'P 1'
#
loop_
_entity.id
_entity.type
_entity.pdbx_description
1 polymer ?
#
loop_
_entity_poly.entity_id
_entity_poly.type
_entity_poly.pdbx_seq_one_letter_code
_entity_poly.pdbx_strand_id
1 'polypeptide(L)'
;MLLLKAMIFTIMVQKFQNYIKCMSEVYKIGITNKNNQKIKEVNSINVLVNQGVLGDRHFKEFNDPYNQLSLIESENIDYYNTKFGLNIPYIDFRRNIITKGIQLNNLVGKKFLIGKVELEGVDLCRPCRHLSEVLKQDNIIKEFLRRGGLRCQILSSSSIKVGNKIKVLG
;
A
#
# COMPACT_ATOMS: atom_id res chain seq x y z
N MET A 1 19.31 8.16 38.63
CA MET A 1 17.93 8.53 38.32
C MET A 1 17.70 8.84 36.81
N LEU A 2 18.61 9.56 36.15
CA LEU A 2 18.49 9.92 34.73
C LEU A 2 18.60 8.69 33.78
N LEU A 3 19.58 7.81 34.02
CA LEU A 3 19.81 6.58 33.25
C LEU A 3 18.61 5.62 33.28
N LEU A 4 17.95 5.47 34.43
CA LEU A 4 16.77 4.61 34.57
C LEU A 4 15.57 5.14 33.78
N LYS A 5 15.36 6.46 33.78
CA LYS A 5 14.31 7.11 32.99
C LYS A 5 14.55 6.95 31.48
N ALA A 6 15.79 7.11 31.02
CA ALA A 6 16.16 6.89 29.62
C ALA A 6 15.93 5.43 29.18
N MET A 7 16.29 4.46 30.04
CA MET A 7 16.08 3.04 29.75
C MET A 7 14.60 2.66 29.70
N ILE A 8 13.77 3.17 30.60
CA ILE A 8 12.32 2.97 30.59
C ILE A 8 11.71 3.58 29.33
N PHE A 9 12.11 4.80 28.94
CA PHE A 9 11.65 5.46 27.74
C PHE A 9 11.98 4.64 26.50
N THR A 10 13.21 4.14 26.37
CA THR A 10 13.65 3.27 25.24
C THR A 10 12.82 2.00 25.17
N ILE A 11 12.55 1.33 26.30
CA ILE A 11 11.74 0.11 26.36
C ILE A 11 10.28 0.41 25.96
N MET A 12 9.71 1.54 26.39
CA MET A 12 8.36 1.95 26.02
C MET A 12 8.25 2.26 24.51
N VAL A 13 9.25 2.97 23.94
CA VAL A 13 9.30 3.26 22.51
C VAL A 13 9.41 1.95 21.70
N GLN A 14 10.27 1.02 22.15
CA GLN A 14 10.42 -0.28 21.50
C GLN A 14 9.14 -1.12 21.57
N LYS A 15 8.46 -1.16 22.73
CA LYS A 15 7.16 -1.83 22.87
C LYS A 15 6.09 -1.18 21.97
N PHE A 16 6.05 0.14 21.92
CA PHE A 16 5.12 0.88 21.07
C PHE A 16 5.39 0.65 19.58
N GLN A 17 6.66 0.63 19.16
CA GLN A 17 7.03 0.28 17.79
C GLN A 17 6.68 -1.18 17.43
N ASN A 18 6.88 -2.11 18.36
CA ASN A 18 6.48 -3.51 18.19
C ASN A 18 4.94 -3.66 18.13
N TYR A 19 4.19 -2.87 18.93
CA TYR A 19 2.74 -2.85 18.89
C TYR A 19 2.20 -2.31 17.56
N ILE A 20 2.77 -1.22 17.03
CA ILE A 20 2.44 -0.68 15.69
C ILE A 20 2.79 -1.71 14.61
N LYS A 21 3.95 -2.37 14.70
CA LYS A 21 4.38 -3.43 13.78
C LYS A 21 3.42 -4.63 13.77
N CYS A 22 2.74 -4.90 14.89
CA CYS A 22 1.73 -5.96 15.01
C CYS A 22 0.38 -5.58 14.39
N MET A 23 0.15 -4.29 14.08
CA MET A 23 -1.10 -3.76 13.53
C MET A 23 -1.04 -3.48 12.02
N SER A 24 0.12 -3.64 11.39
CA SER A 24 0.26 -3.41 9.94
C SER A 24 -0.44 -4.51 9.16
N GLU A 25 -1.41 -4.12 8.31
CA GLU A 25 -2.26 -5.10 7.62
C GLU A 25 -2.80 -4.60 6.28
N VAL A 26 -3.28 -5.54 5.49
CA VAL A 26 -4.12 -5.30 4.32
C VAL A 26 -5.51 -4.89 4.80
N TYR A 27 -5.88 -3.65 4.54
CA TYR A 27 -7.18 -3.10 4.94
C TYR A 27 -8.27 -3.36 3.89
N LYS A 28 -7.97 -3.11 2.61
CA LYS A 28 -8.86 -3.37 1.48
C LYS A 28 -8.06 -3.79 0.25
N ILE A 29 -8.74 -4.47 -0.69
CA ILE A 29 -8.15 -4.89 -1.97
C ILE A 29 -9.08 -4.47 -3.10
N GLY A 30 -8.50 -3.91 -4.16
CA GLY A 30 -9.21 -3.48 -5.35
C GLY A 30 -8.56 -3.98 -6.64
N ILE A 31 -9.36 -4.48 -7.57
CA ILE A 31 -8.93 -4.89 -8.90
C ILE A 31 -9.87 -4.35 -9.97
N THR A 32 -9.36 -4.25 -11.19
CA THR A 32 -10.17 -4.03 -12.38
C THR A 32 -9.49 -4.64 -13.60
N ASN A 33 -10.26 -5.22 -14.49
CA ASN A 33 -9.74 -5.83 -15.72
C ASN A 33 -9.54 -4.83 -16.88
N LYS A 34 -10.03 -3.58 -16.73
CA LYS A 34 -9.92 -2.53 -17.77
C LYS A 34 -9.53 -1.18 -17.17
N ASN A 35 -8.76 -0.40 -17.93
CA ASN A 35 -8.24 0.90 -17.46
C ASN A 35 -9.33 1.93 -17.08
N ASN A 36 -10.42 1.99 -17.81
CA ASN A 36 -11.47 3.00 -17.64
C ASN A 36 -12.68 2.51 -16.83
N GLN A 37 -12.59 1.32 -16.23
CA GLN A 37 -13.65 0.80 -15.38
C GLN A 37 -13.41 1.13 -13.90
N LYS A 38 -14.51 1.12 -13.12
CA LYS A 38 -14.44 1.23 -11.67
C LYS A 38 -13.63 0.08 -11.08
N ILE A 39 -12.87 0.37 -10.05
CA ILE A 39 -12.21 -0.65 -9.24
C ILE A 39 -13.28 -1.44 -8.50
N LYS A 40 -13.17 -2.76 -8.53
CA LYS A 40 -14.01 -3.67 -7.75
C LYS A 40 -13.29 -4.04 -6.47
N GLU A 41 -13.93 -3.83 -5.33
CA GLU A 41 -13.43 -4.30 -4.04
C GLU A 41 -13.60 -5.82 -3.94
N VAL A 42 -12.55 -6.52 -3.51
CA VAL A 42 -12.51 -7.98 -3.34
C VAL A 42 -11.85 -8.36 -2.02
N ASN A 43 -12.15 -9.56 -1.50
CA ASN A 43 -11.58 -10.01 -0.23
C ASN A 43 -10.20 -10.67 -0.38
N SER A 44 -9.86 -11.10 -1.60
CA SER A 44 -8.58 -11.76 -1.88
C SER A 44 -8.19 -11.62 -3.33
N ILE A 45 -6.87 -11.69 -3.59
CA ILE A 45 -6.26 -11.73 -4.92
C ILE A 45 -5.20 -12.82 -4.96
N ASN A 46 -4.96 -13.38 -6.15
CA ASN A 46 -3.80 -14.22 -6.43
C ASN A 46 -2.75 -13.38 -7.16
N VAL A 47 -1.51 -13.46 -6.70
CA VAL A 47 -0.38 -12.78 -7.30
C VAL A 47 0.63 -13.78 -7.82
N LEU A 48 1.20 -13.50 -8.99
CA LEU A 48 2.18 -14.36 -9.66
C LEU A 48 3.49 -13.61 -9.86
N VAL A 49 4.59 -14.29 -9.57
CA VAL A 49 5.96 -13.77 -9.74
C VAL A 49 6.16 -13.28 -11.18
N ASN A 50 6.70 -12.06 -11.32
CA ASN A 50 6.99 -11.41 -12.60
C ASN A 50 5.79 -11.17 -13.53
N GLN A 51 4.55 -11.39 -13.03
CA GLN A 51 3.34 -11.21 -13.84
C GLN A 51 2.39 -10.15 -13.25
N GLY A 52 2.15 -10.19 -11.95
CA GLY A 52 1.24 -9.24 -11.29
C GLY A 52 0.05 -9.90 -10.62
N VAL A 53 -1.05 -9.16 -10.52
CA VAL A 53 -2.31 -9.61 -9.92
C VAL A 53 -3.17 -10.29 -10.97
N LEU A 54 -3.48 -11.57 -10.77
CA LEU A 54 -4.29 -12.35 -11.70
C LEU A 54 -5.68 -11.70 -11.87
N GLY A 55 -6.05 -11.42 -13.12
CA GLY A 55 -7.31 -10.76 -13.46
C GLY A 55 -7.31 -9.23 -13.33
N ASP A 56 -6.20 -8.61 -12.94
CA ASP A 56 -6.05 -7.15 -12.99
C ASP A 56 -5.61 -6.68 -14.39
N ARG A 57 -5.94 -5.42 -14.75
CA ARG A 57 -5.59 -4.79 -16.03
C ARG A 57 -4.11 -4.74 -16.34
N HIS A 58 -3.26 -4.78 -15.32
CA HIS A 58 -1.80 -4.74 -15.47
C HIS A 58 -1.14 -6.13 -15.49
N PHE A 59 -1.94 -7.19 -15.39
CA PHE A 59 -1.43 -8.55 -15.45
C PHE A 59 -0.83 -8.86 -16.83
N LYS A 60 0.43 -9.33 -16.88
CA LYS A 60 1.15 -9.72 -18.09
C LYS A 60 2.09 -10.86 -17.79
N GLU A 61 2.34 -11.73 -18.78
CA GLU A 61 3.24 -12.88 -18.66
C GLU A 61 4.67 -12.50 -18.26
N PHE A 62 5.18 -11.38 -18.81
CA PHE A 62 6.46 -10.78 -18.40
C PHE A 62 6.21 -9.32 -18.08
N ASN A 63 5.99 -9.03 -16.82
CA ASN A 63 5.59 -7.70 -16.38
C ASN A 63 6.77 -6.96 -15.75
N ASP A 64 6.87 -5.67 -16.08
CA ASP A 64 7.80 -4.76 -15.45
C ASP A 64 7.57 -4.71 -13.92
N PRO A 65 8.63 -4.76 -13.08
CA PRO A 65 8.52 -4.65 -11.63
C PRO A 65 7.68 -3.46 -11.14
N TYR A 66 7.72 -2.35 -11.87
CA TYR A 66 6.94 -1.15 -11.54
C TYR A 66 5.43 -1.30 -11.74
N ASN A 67 4.96 -2.34 -12.43
CA ASN A 67 3.56 -2.52 -12.81
C ASN A 67 2.90 -3.78 -12.23
N GLN A 68 3.60 -4.56 -11.38
CA GLN A 68 3.09 -5.82 -10.88
C GLN A 68 2.06 -5.67 -9.77
N LEU A 69 2.33 -4.78 -8.80
CA LEU A 69 1.46 -4.55 -7.66
C LEU A 69 1.61 -3.13 -7.13
N SER A 70 0.52 -2.53 -6.67
CA SER A 70 0.54 -1.18 -6.09
C SER A 70 -0.20 -1.13 -4.74
N LEU A 71 0.40 -0.43 -3.78
CA LEU A 71 -0.12 -0.24 -2.42
C LEU A 71 -0.34 1.24 -2.12
N ILE A 72 -1.27 1.56 -1.20
CA ILE A 72 -1.43 2.91 -0.64
C ILE A 72 -1.89 2.82 0.81
N GLU A 73 -1.44 3.75 1.65
CA GLU A 73 -1.88 3.86 3.05
C GLU A 73 -3.29 4.44 3.14
N SER A 74 -4.17 3.81 3.92
CA SER A 74 -5.50 4.35 4.26
C SER A 74 -5.37 5.71 4.95
N GLU A 75 -4.36 5.90 5.79
CA GLU A 75 -4.08 7.11 6.54
C GLU A 75 -3.84 8.33 5.63
N ASN A 76 -3.22 8.14 4.47
CA ASN A 76 -3.02 9.21 3.49
C ASN A 76 -4.34 9.64 2.84
N ILE A 77 -5.24 8.69 2.60
CA ILE A 77 -6.58 8.94 2.05
C ILE A 77 -7.47 9.62 3.11
N ASP A 78 -7.43 9.13 4.35
CA ASP A 78 -8.16 9.72 5.48
C ASP A 78 -7.72 11.17 5.72
N TYR A 79 -6.41 11.43 5.71
CA TYR A 79 -5.86 12.78 5.82
C TYR A 79 -6.43 13.70 4.71
N TYR A 80 -6.45 13.23 3.46
CA TYR A 80 -6.95 14.00 2.33
C TYR A 80 -8.45 14.27 2.45
N ASN A 81 -9.24 13.25 2.75
CA ASN A 81 -10.67 13.37 2.94
C ASN A 81 -11.01 14.35 4.07
N THR A 82 -10.31 14.25 5.21
CA THR A 82 -10.50 15.16 6.35
C THR A 82 -10.13 16.59 6.00
N LYS A 83 -8.96 16.79 5.35
CA LYS A 83 -8.46 18.13 5.00
C LYS A 83 -9.38 18.90 4.07
N PHE A 84 -10.02 18.21 3.13
CA PHE A 84 -10.86 18.83 2.10
C PHE A 84 -12.37 18.61 2.29
N GLY A 85 -12.79 18.00 3.42
CA GLY A 85 -14.19 17.72 3.71
C GLY A 85 -14.82 16.75 2.70
N LEU A 86 -14.03 15.78 2.21
CA LEU A 86 -14.43 14.81 1.20
C LEU A 86 -14.71 13.43 1.83
N ASN A 87 -15.35 12.56 1.05
CA ASN A 87 -15.56 11.15 1.41
C ASN A 87 -15.29 10.25 0.20
N ILE A 88 -14.08 10.34 -0.35
CA ILE A 88 -13.66 9.54 -1.50
C ILE A 88 -13.37 8.12 -1.01
N PRO A 89 -14.00 7.09 -1.61
CA PRO A 89 -13.73 5.69 -1.27
C PRO A 89 -12.26 5.32 -1.48
N TYR A 90 -11.69 4.50 -0.59
CA TYR A 90 -10.28 4.09 -0.65
C TYR A 90 -9.89 3.46 -1.99
N ILE A 91 -10.74 2.60 -2.56
CA ILE A 91 -10.46 1.90 -3.82
C ILE A 91 -10.46 2.82 -5.04
N ASP A 92 -11.07 4.01 -4.96
CA ASP A 92 -11.10 4.97 -6.06
C ASP A 92 -9.72 5.62 -6.30
N PHE A 93 -8.80 5.52 -5.34
CA PHE A 93 -7.39 5.88 -5.53
C PHE A 93 -6.61 4.90 -6.43
N ARG A 94 -7.28 3.83 -6.92
CA ARG A 94 -6.82 2.94 -7.99
C ARG A 94 -5.50 2.21 -7.67
N ARG A 95 -5.28 1.85 -6.41
CA ARG A 95 -4.22 0.92 -6.00
C ARG A 95 -4.82 -0.44 -5.71
N ASN A 96 -4.01 -1.49 -5.90
CA ASN A 96 -4.47 -2.87 -5.69
C ASN A 96 -4.69 -3.17 -4.21
N ILE A 97 -3.85 -2.65 -3.33
CA ILE A 97 -3.92 -2.90 -1.88
C ILE A 97 -3.95 -1.58 -1.13
N ILE A 98 -4.95 -1.43 -0.28
CA ILE A 98 -5.00 -0.38 0.73
C ILE A 98 -4.44 -0.98 2.02
N THR A 99 -3.39 -0.37 2.55
CA THR A 99 -2.74 -0.81 3.79
C THR A 99 -3.16 0.05 4.97
N LYS A 100 -2.97 -0.47 6.18
CA LYS A 100 -3.15 0.27 7.43
C LYS A 100 -1.98 -0.01 8.37
N GLY A 101 -1.55 1.02 9.12
CA GLY A 101 -0.55 0.89 10.17
C GLY A 101 0.89 0.72 9.67
N ILE A 102 1.21 1.10 8.42
CA ILE A 102 2.55 1.02 7.86
C ILE A 102 2.90 2.25 7.03
N GLN A 103 4.14 2.72 7.11
CA GLN A 103 4.66 3.79 6.28
C GLN A 103 5.34 3.20 5.04
N LEU A 104 4.64 3.18 3.91
CA LEU A 104 5.11 2.55 2.68
C LEU A 104 6.35 3.22 2.08
N ASN A 105 6.55 4.51 2.29
CA ASN A 105 7.73 5.23 1.81
C ASN A 105 9.04 4.64 2.35
N ASN A 106 9.01 4.05 3.54
CA ASN A 106 10.17 3.41 4.17
C ASN A 106 10.50 2.03 3.59
N LEU A 107 9.67 1.53 2.69
CA LEU A 107 9.83 0.20 2.07
C LEU A 107 10.45 0.23 0.68
N VAL A 108 10.75 1.41 0.13
CA VAL A 108 11.49 1.50 -1.14
C VAL A 108 12.86 0.83 -0.99
N GLY A 109 13.17 -0.11 -1.88
CA GLY A 109 14.40 -0.93 -1.86
C GLY A 109 14.43 -1.99 -0.77
N LYS A 110 13.29 -2.26 -0.08
CA LYS A 110 13.23 -3.27 0.99
C LYS A 110 12.29 -4.40 0.65
N LYS A 111 12.61 -5.58 1.18
CA LYS A 111 11.77 -6.76 1.12
C LYS A 111 10.84 -6.83 2.33
N PHE A 112 9.62 -7.28 2.09
CA PHE A 112 8.62 -7.46 3.13
C PHE A 112 7.61 -8.55 2.74
N LEU A 113 6.88 -9.05 3.72
CA LEU A 113 5.83 -10.05 3.53
C LEU A 113 4.44 -9.41 3.68
N ILE A 114 3.51 -9.82 2.83
CA ILE A 114 2.07 -9.70 3.06
C ILE A 114 1.50 -11.10 3.15
N GLY A 115 1.14 -11.53 4.36
CA GLY A 115 0.81 -12.92 4.61
C GLY A 115 1.98 -13.83 4.27
N LYS A 116 1.86 -14.65 3.20
CA LYS A 116 2.92 -15.53 2.70
C LYS A 116 3.63 -15.00 1.45
N VAL A 117 3.18 -13.89 0.90
CA VAL A 117 3.73 -13.30 -0.33
C VAL A 117 4.92 -12.42 0.02
N GLU A 118 6.08 -12.72 -0.55
CA GLU A 118 7.26 -11.87 -0.50
C GLU A 118 7.21 -10.83 -1.61
N LEU A 119 7.45 -9.58 -1.24
CA LEU A 119 7.44 -8.40 -2.10
C LEU A 119 8.71 -7.59 -1.90
N GLU A 120 9.07 -6.83 -2.93
CA GLU A 120 10.09 -5.79 -2.84
C GLU A 120 9.47 -4.45 -3.25
N GLY A 121 9.68 -3.42 -2.43
CA GLY A 121 9.29 -2.05 -2.77
C GLY A 121 10.22 -1.48 -3.83
N VAL A 122 9.68 -1.12 -4.99
CA VAL A 122 10.48 -0.66 -6.14
C VAL A 122 10.59 0.86 -6.19
N ASP A 123 9.44 1.56 -6.16
CA ASP A 123 9.39 3.03 -6.25
C ASP A 123 8.07 3.55 -5.68
N LEU A 124 8.02 4.84 -5.38
CA LEU A 124 6.79 5.49 -4.96
C LEU A 124 5.82 5.66 -6.14
N CYS A 125 4.54 5.44 -5.89
CA CYS A 125 3.49 5.77 -6.85
C CYS A 125 3.35 7.29 -6.94
N ARG A 126 3.69 7.85 -8.09
CA ARG A 126 3.48 9.28 -8.35
C ARG A 126 2.01 9.52 -8.70
N PRO A 127 1.37 10.56 -8.14
CA PRO A 127 0.06 10.98 -8.58
C PRO A 127 0.13 11.44 -10.04
N CYS A 128 -0.92 11.16 -10.82
CA CYS A 128 -0.97 11.51 -12.23
C CYS A 128 -2.26 12.25 -12.59
N ARG A 129 -2.26 12.90 -13.75
CA ARG A 129 -3.42 13.61 -14.27
C ARG A 129 -4.67 12.71 -14.36
N HIS A 130 -4.51 11.47 -14.80
CA HIS A 130 -5.62 10.51 -14.86
C HIS A 130 -6.28 10.29 -13.48
N LEU A 131 -5.50 10.21 -12.39
CA LEU A 131 -6.07 10.09 -11.05
C LEU A 131 -6.85 11.35 -10.65
N SER A 132 -6.32 12.55 -10.98
CA SER A 132 -6.99 13.84 -10.77
C SER A 132 -8.34 13.89 -11.49
N GLU A 133 -8.37 13.47 -12.75
CA GLU A 133 -9.59 13.43 -13.58
C GLU A 133 -10.62 12.42 -13.03
N VAL A 134 -10.20 11.21 -12.67
CA VAL A 134 -11.08 10.17 -12.10
C VAL A 134 -11.69 10.61 -10.78
N LEU A 135 -10.90 11.21 -9.90
CA LEU A 135 -11.36 11.68 -8.58
C LEU A 135 -12.04 13.06 -8.65
N LYS A 136 -11.97 13.75 -9.80
CA LYS A 136 -12.46 15.13 -10.00
C LYS A 136 -11.86 16.08 -8.95
N GLN A 137 -10.54 15.97 -8.73
CA GLN A 137 -9.80 16.71 -7.71
C GLN A 137 -8.51 17.28 -8.31
N ASP A 138 -8.47 18.57 -8.60
CA ASP A 138 -7.32 19.22 -9.26
C ASP A 138 -6.07 19.27 -8.37
N ASN A 139 -6.24 19.26 -7.06
CA ASN A 139 -5.16 19.34 -6.08
C ASN A 139 -4.50 17.99 -5.76
N ILE A 140 -5.01 16.86 -6.32
CA ILE A 140 -4.53 15.51 -5.98
C ILE A 140 -3.04 15.32 -6.28
N ILE A 141 -2.55 15.91 -7.36
CA ILE A 141 -1.13 15.81 -7.75
C ILE A 141 -0.24 16.42 -6.67
N LYS A 142 -0.58 17.61 -6.18
CA LYS A 142 0.16 18.30 -5.12
C LYS A 142 0.11 17.56 -3.80
N GLU A 143 -1.09 17.14 -3.39
CA GLU A 143 -1.32 16.55 -2.08
C GLU A 143 -0.76 15.13 -1.94
N PHE A 144 -0.69 14.38 -3.04
CA PHE A 144 -0.19 13.00 -3.05
C PHE A 144 1.24 12.84 -3.59
N LEU A 145 2.02 13.91 -3.73
CA LEU A 145 3.36 13.85 -4.32
C LEU A 145 4.29 12.83 -3.63
N ARG A 146 4.14 12.63 -2.30
CA ARG A 146 4.85 11.60 -1.51
C ARG A 146 3.90 10.71 -0.70
N ARG A 147 2.62 10.67 -1.09
CA ARG A 147 1.55 9.92 -0.42
C ARG A 147 0.80 9.00 -1.38
N GLY A 148 1.27 8.91 -2.63
CA GLY A 148 0.61 8.15 -3.68
C GLY A 148 0.72 6.63 -3.54
N GLY A 149 1.51 6.17 -2.56
CA GLY A 149 1.73 4.75 -2.25
C GLY A 149 3.02 4.20 -2.86
N LEU A 150 3.12 2.87 -2.92
CA LEU A 150 4.31 2.10 -3.29
C LEU A 150 4.02 1.17 -4.46
N ARG A 151 4.93 1.09 -5.40
CA ARG A 151 4.99 0.06 -6.45
C ARG A 151 5.84 -1.09 -5.95
N CYS A 152 5.40 -2.32 -6.17
CA CYS A 152 6.08 -3.50 -5.68
C CYS A 152 6.28 -4.54 -6.77
N GLN A 153 7.44 -5.18 -6.73
CA GLN A 153 7.73 -6.42 -7.42
C GLN A 153 7.26 -7.61 -6.57
N ILE A 154 6.69 -8.61 -7.21
CA ILE A 154 6.25 -9.85 -6.58
C ILE A 154 7.40 -10.86 -6.66
N LEU A 155 7.89 -11.31 -5.50
CA LEU A 155 9.00 -12.26 -5.39
C LEU A 155 8.53 -13.69 -5.11
N SER A 156 7.30 -13.89 -4.62
CA SER A 156 6.69 -15.21 -4.47
C SER A 156 5.21 -15.22 -4.83
N SER A 157 4.79 -16.30 -5.52
CA SER A 157 3.38 -16.46 -5.94
C SER A 157 2.55 -17.05 -4.82
N SER A 158 1.47 -16.38 -4.44
CA SER A 158 0.47 -16.87 -3.47
C SER A 158 -0.76 -15.98 -3.47
N SER A 159 -1.69 -16.20 -2.53
CA SER A 159 -2.85 -15.33 -2.31
C SER A 159 -2.58 -14.27 -1.26
N ILE A 160 -3.09 -13.06 -1.50
CA ILE A 160 -3.18 -11.98 -0.52
C ILE A 160 -4.64 -11.79 -0.16
N LYS A 161 -4.94 -11.67 1.14
CA LYS A 161 -6.30 -11.50 1.68
C LYS A 161 -6.40 -10.26 2.55
N VAL A 162 -7.57 -9.66 2.62
CA VAL A 162 -7.89 -8.64 3.61
C VAL A 162 -7.57 -9.19 5.01
N GLY A 163 -6.94 -8.37 5.85
CA GLY A 163 -6.46 -8.75 7.19
C GLY A 163 -5.10 -9.45 7.23
N ASN A 164 -4.48 -9.79 6.08
CA ASN A 164 -3.11 -10.31 6.08
C ASN A 164 -2.15 -9.29 6.70
N LYS A 165 -1.30 -9.76 7.60
CA LYS A 165 -0.31 -8.92 8.27
C LYS A 165 0.86 -8.61 7.35
N ILE A 166 1.42 -7.41 7.52
CA ILE A 166 2.58 -6.92 6.76
C ILE A 166 3.79 -6.96 7.68
N LYS A 167 4.86 -7.65 7.25
CA LYS A 167 6.09 -7.82 8.03
C LYS A 167 7.29 -7.38 7.19
N VAL A 168 8.00 -6.36 7.62
CA VAL A 168 9.27 -5.94 7.00
C VAL A 168 10.34 -6.97 7.31
N LEU A 169 11.05 -7.42 6.27
CA LEU A 169 12.22 -8.29 6.41
C LEU A 169 13.44 -7.41 6.73
N GLY A 170 14.23 -7.86 7.69
CA GLY A 170 15.41 -7.13 8.15
C GLY A 170 16.55 -7.18 7.15
#